data_22b47688912f9c27de131e2a0771d80f
#
_entry.id   22b47688912f9c27de131e2a0771d80f
#
_cell.length_a   1.000
_cell.length_b   1.000
_cell.length_c   1.000
_cell.angle_alpha   90.00
_cell.angle_beta   90.00
_cell.angle_gamma   90.00
#
_symmetry.space_group_name_H-M   'P 1'
#
loop_
_entity.id
_entity.type
_entity.pdbx_description
1 polymer ?
#
loop_
_entity_poly.entity_id
_entity_poly.type
_entity_poly.pdbx_seq_one_letter_code
_entity_poly.pdbx_strand_id
1 'polypeptide(L)'
;MAAARVFRSTALRQFPVIQIRRNATLGTSAHGDVINVQQIPAPGAGHIRVLLLNRPQARNAISRQLLNSLGKHIDDIKAEQGKGPTRALVLASNVDASFCAGADLKERATFTKQDTEAFLAQLRQTFANLDELQIPTISAISSMALGGGLELALCTKLRVFGSTSIVGLPETRLAIIPGAGGTYRLPRLIGKNRALDMILTGRRVSGAEAYFLGLCNRLVEVTPEEQGKPGEAREKVLRESIKLAQDICEGGPIALGQALKAVDGFERGAEAENEAYLGVVETEDRFEALKAFAEKRKPSFKGR
;
A
#
# COMPACT_ATOMS: atom_id res chain seq x y z
N MET A 1 32.90 -43.52 13.35
CA MET A 1 31.47 -43.78 13.16
C MET A 1 30.71 -42.57 13.69
N ALA A 2 30.30 -41.66 12.81
CA ALA A 2 29.55 -40.45 13.16
C ALA A 2 28.17 -40.55 12.52
N ALA A 3 27.13 -40.55 13.35
CA ALA A 3 25.74 -40.72 12.94
C ALA A 3 25.20 -39.44 12.31
N ALA A 4 24.80 -39.51 11.04
CA ALA A 4 24.08 -38.47 10.33
C ALA A 4 22.65 -38.40 10.90
N ARG A 5 22.30 -37.26 11.51
CA ARG A 5 20.91 -36.93 11.86
C ARG A 5 20.18 -36.42 10.60
N VAL A 6 19.25 -37.20 10.14
CA VAL A 6 18.31 -36.84 9.07
C VAL A 6 17.36 -35.78 9.60
N PHE A 7 17.36 -34.60 8.99
CA PHE A 7 16.32 -33.58 9.17
C PHE A 7 15.03 -34.07 8.54
N ARG A 8 14.03 -34.38 9.37
CA ARG A 8 12.68 -34.67 8.90
C ARG A 8 12.03 -33.40 8.36
N SER A 9 11.67 -33.45 7.11
CA SER A 9 10.83 -32.46 6.40
C SER A 9 9.57 -32.18 7.20
N THR A 10 9.41 -30.93 7.64
CA THR A 10 8.16 -30.42 8.21
C THR A 10 7.13 -30.30 7.09
N ALA A 11 6.04 -31.03 7.22
CA ALA A 11 4.92 -31.01 6.28
C ALA A 11 4.42 -29.58 6.05
N LEU A 12 4.41 -29.15 4.79
CA LEU A 12 3.70 -27.97 4.32
C LEU A 12 2.22 -28.11 4.69
N ARG A 13 1.77 -27.35 5.68
CA ARG A 13 0.33 -27.24 5.99
C ARG A 13 -0.34 -26.62 4.77
N GLN A 14 -1.17 -27.39 4.10
CA GLN A 14 -2.12 -26.88 3.11
C GLN A 14 -3.11 -25.97 3.84
N PHE A 15 -2.98 -24.67 3.62
CA PHE A 15 -4.00 -23.70 4.03
C PHE A 15 -5.22 -23.89 3.12
N PRO A 16 -6.45 -23.81 3.67
CA PRO A 16 -7.64 -23.89 2.84
C PRO A 16 -7.62 -22.76 1.81
N VAL A 17 -7.85 -23.10 0.57
CA VAL A 17 -8.09 -22.14 -0.52
C VAL A 17 -9.30 -21.30 -0.10
N ILE A 18 -9.05 -20.07 0.33
CA ILE A 18 -10.13 -19.13 0.63
C ILE A 18 -10.78 -18.80 -0.72
N GLN A 19 -11.87 -19.50 -1.03
CA GLN A 19 -12.81 -18.98 -2.01
C GLN A 19 -13.28 -17.62 -1.47
N ILE A 20 -12.88 -16.55 -2.12
CA ILE A 20 -13.46 -15.23 -1.91
C ILE A 20 -14.94 -15.41 -2.31
N ARG A 21 -15.77 -15.78 -1.30
CA ARG A 21 -17.22 -15.79 -1.51
C ARG A 21 -17.58 -14.37 -1.96
N ARG A 22 -18.33 -14.24 -3.04
CA ARG A 22 -18.95 -12.99 -3.55
C ARG A 22 -19.84 -12.25 -2.53
N ASN A 23 -19.81 -12.65 -1.27
CA ASN A 23 -20.51 -12.08 -0.11
C ASN A 23 -19.58 -11.24 0.80
N ALA A 24 -18.57 -10.52 0.26
CA ALA A 24 -18.23 -9.26 0.88
C ALA A 24 -19.47 -8.38 0.70
N THR A 25 -20.03 -7.83 1.77
CA THR A 25 -21.10 -6.83 1.69
C THR A 25 -20.59 -5.71 0.79
N LEU A 26 -20.90 -5.81 -0.50
CA LEU A 26 -20.78 -4.72 -1.46
C LEU A 26 -21.73 -3.65 -0.92
N GLY A 27 -21.21 -2.69 -0.20
CA GLY A 27 -21.87 -1.42 -0.11
C GLY A 27 -22.15 -1.02 -1.56
N THR A 28 -23.42 -0.94 -1.93
CA THR A 28 -23.87 -0.59 -3.26
C THR A 28 -23.23 0.76 -3.62
N SER A 29 -22.10 0.73 -4.35
CA SER A 29 -21.55 1.95 -4.91
C SER A 29 -22.54 2.43 -5.97
N ALA A 30 -23.02 3.65 -5.82
CA ALA A 30 -23.78 4.32 -6.84
C ALA A 30 -22.97 4.33 -8.15
N HIS A 31 -23.62 4.13 -9.27
CA HIS A 31 -23.02 4.20 -10.60
C HIS A 31 -22.35 5.58 -10.74
N GLY A 32 -20.99 5.66 -10.63
CA GLY A 32 -20.26 6.91 -10.71
C GLY A 32 -19.13 7.11 -9.69
N ASP A 33 -18.98 6.23 -8.68
CA ASP A 33 -17.93 6.37 -7.69
C ASP A 33 -16.54 6.11 -8.29
N VAL A 34 -15.64 7.09 -8.13
CA VAL A 34 -14.25 7.02 -8.62
C VAL A 34 -13.34 6.17 -7.73
N ILE A 35 -13.83 5.75 -6.56
CA ILE A 35 -13.19 4.81 -5.65
C ILE A 35 -14.25 3.84 -5.13
N ASN A 36 -14.02 2.54 -5.31
CA ASN A 36 -14.83 1.50 -4.71
C ASN A 36 -14.18 1.03 -3.40
N VAL A 37 -14.97 0.85 -2.35
CA VAL A 37 -14.48 0.45 -1.02
C VAL A 37 -14.91 -0.99 -0.75
N GLN A 38 -13.96 -1.80 -0.27
CA GLN A 38 -14.24 -3.13 0.27
C GLN A 38 -13.69 -3.21 1.70
N GLN A 39 -14.36 -3.96 2.55
CA GLN A 39 -13.90 -4.28 3.91
C GLN A 39 -13.73 -5.80 4.01
N ILE A 40 -12.56 -6.22 4.42
CA ILE A 40 -12.20 -7.63 4.60
C ILE A 40 -11.92 -7.83 6.08
N PRO A 41 -12.54 -8.82 6.75
CA PRO A 41 -12.25 -9.10 8.15
C PRO A 41 -10.75 -9.26 8.39
N ALA A 42 -10.20 -8.55 9.39
CA ALA A 42 -8.83 -8.75 9.84
C ALA A 42 -8.75 -9.98 10.76
N PRO A 43 -7.59 -10.63 10.88
CA PRO A 43 -7.33 -11.55 11.96
C PRO A 43 -7.53 -10.83 13.32
N GLY A 44 -8.45 -11.32 14.15
CA GLY A 44 -8.83 -10.62 15.37
C GLY A 44 -9.94 -9.59 15.17
N ALA A 45 -9.82 -8.41 15.77
CA ALA A 45 -10.84 -7.37 15.70
C ALA A 45 -10.57 -6.39 14.54
N GLY A 46 -11.66 -5.89 13.92
CA GLY A 46 -11.60 -4.87 12.87
C GLY A 46 -11.51 -5.44 11.45
N HIS A 47 -11.07 -4.61 10.51
CA HIS A 47 -11.06 -4.97 9.08
C HIS A 47 -9.86 -4.35 8.35
N ILE A 48 -9.52 -4.96 7.24
CA ILE A 48 -8.64 -4.40 6.21
C ILE A 48 -9.53 -3.60 5.27
N ARG A 49 -9.26 -2.30 5.11
CA ARG A 49 -9.96 -1.45 4.15
C ARG A 49 -9.23 -1.53 2.81
N VAL A 50 -9.97 -1.83 1.74
CA VAL A 50 -9.44 -1.85 0.37
C VAL A 50 -10.08 -0.71 -0.41
N LEU A 51 -9.26 0.20 -0.93
CA LEU A 51 -9.67 1.29 -1.81
C LEU A 51 -9.27 0.94 -3.24
N LEU A 52 -10.26 0.78 -4.11
CA LEU A 52 -10.08 0.43 -5.52
C LEU A 52 -10.32 1.67 -6.38
N LEU A 53 -9.26 2.24 -6.95
CA LEU A 53 -9.37 3.34 -7.91
C LEU A 53 -10.21 2.89 -9.12
N ASN A 54 -11.22 3.66 -9.51
CA ASN A 54 -12.23 3.25 -10.49
C ASN A 54 -12.59 4.36 -11.49
N ARG A 55 -11.60 4.80 -12.29
CA ARG A 55 -11.78 5.73 -13.41
C ARG A 55 -11.25 5.11 -14.71
N PRO A 56 -11.90 4.07 -15.27
CA PRO A 56 -11.38 3.31 -16.41
C PRO A 56 -11.16 4.19 -17.66
N GLN A 57 -12.05 5.13 -17.95
CA GLN A 57 -11.97 6.04 -19.10
C GLN A 57 -10.74 6.97 -19.06
N ALA A 58 -10.15 7.20 -17.87
CA ALA A 58 -8.99 8.03 -17.67
C ALA A 58 -7.78 7.26 -17.10
N ARG A 59 -7.81 5.91 -17.12
CA ARG A 59 -6.74 5.07 -16.54
C ARG A 59 -6.36 5.49 -15.11
N ASN A 60 -7.36 5.82 -14.30
CA ASN A 60 -7.20 6.34 -12.93
C ASN A 60 -6.33 7.59 -12.82
N ALA A 61 -6.28 8.45 -13.85
CA ALA A 61 -5.58 9.74 -13.75
C ALA A 61 -6.18 10.58 -12.62
N ILE A 62 -5.31 11.27 -11.89
CA ILE A 62 -5.66 12.04 -10.69
C ILE A 62 -6.32 13.36 -11.11
N SER A 63 -7.65 13.38 -11.06
CA SER A 63 -8.51 14.55 -11.17
C SER A 63 -8.84 15.13 -9.80
N ARG A 64 -9.44 16.32 -9.77
CA ARG A 64 -10.00 16.90 -8.52
C ARG A 64 -10.99 15.94 -7.85
N GLN A 65 -11.86 15.29 -8.64
CA GLN A 65 -12.84 14.35 -8.11
C GLN A 65 -12.17 13.14 -7.43
N LEU A 66 -11.18 12.52 -8.08
CA LEU A 66 -10.46 11.39 -7.52
C LEU A 66 -9.67 11.81 -6.27
N LEU A 67 -9.01 12.97 -6.32
CA LEU A 67 -8.24 13.50 -5.20
C LEU A 67 -9.12 13.79 -3.99
N ASN A 68 -10.28 14.43 -4.18
CA ASN A 68 -11.23 14.70 -3.11
C ASN A 68 -11.77 13.42 -2.48
N SER A 69 -12.13 12.42 -3.32
CA SER A 69 -12.62 11.13 -2.84
C SER A 69 -11.54 10.39 -2.04
N LEU A 70 -10.31 10.37 -2.56
CA LEU A 70 -9.18 9.74 -1.88
C LEU A 70 -8.87 10.43 -0.55
N GLY A 71 -8.82 11.77 -0.54
CA GLY A 71 -8.61 12.57 0.66
C GLY A 71 -9.62 12.24 1.75
N LYS A 72 -10.92 12.21 1.41
CA LYS A 72 -11.97 11.85 2.36
C LYS A 72 -11.75 10.49 3.01
N HIS A 73 -11.44 9.45 2.22
CA HIS A 73 -11.18 8.11 2.77
C HIS A 73 -9.94 8.07 3.66
N ILE A 74 -8.89 8.82 3.30
CA ILE A 74 -7.67 8.91 4.10
C ILE A 74 -7.95 9.65 5.41
N ASP A 75 -8.68 10.76 5.37
CA ASP A 75 -9.03 11.55 6.56
C ASP A 75 -9.93 10.76 7.52
N ASP A 76 -10.88 9.97 6.99
CA ASP A 76 -11.69 9.03 7.80
C ASP A 76 -10.81 8.02 8.55
N ILE A 77 -9.80 7.44 7.89
CA ILE A 77 -8.85 6.51 8.53
C ILE A 77 -7.93 7.25 9.52
N LYS A 78 -7.45 8.44 9.16
CA LYS A 78 -6.57 9.24 10.01
C LYS A 78 -7.29 9.64 11.32
N ALA A 79 -8.59 9.92 11.26
CA ALA A 79 -9.41 10.20 12.43
C ALA A 79 -9.51 9.02 13.42
N GLU A 80 -9.31 7.80 12.95
CA GLU A 80 -9.25 6.61 13.80
C GLU A 80 -7.97 6.54 14.66
N GLN A 81 -6.92 7.30 14.34
CA GLN A 81 -5.64 7.39 15.08
C GLN A 81 -4.98 6.02 15.36
N GLY A 82 -5.17 5.04 14.45
CA GLY A 82 -4.69 3.66 14.60
C GLY A 82 -5.41 2.82 15.66
N LYS A 83 -6.42 3.39 16.33
CA LYS A 83 -7.23 2.74 17.38
C LYS A 83 -8.61 2.30 16.90
N GLY A 84 -9.02 2.74 15.71
CA GLY A 84 -10.31 2.42 15.11
C GLY A 84 -10.39 1.01 14.53
N PRO A 85 -11.48 0.70 13.83
CA PRO A 85 -11.71 -0.63 13.25
C PRO A 85 -10.84 -0.91 12.02
N THR A 86 -10.25 0.10 11.36
CA THR A 86 -9.37 -0.11 10.21
C THR A 86 -7.99 -0.54 10.68
N ARG A 87 -7.61 -1.79 10.40
CA ARG A 87 -6.34 -2.39 10.83
C ARG A 87 -5.22 -2.28 9.80
N ALA A 88 -5.58 -2.24 8.55
CA ALA A 88 -4.67 -1.99 7.42
C ALA A 88 -5.43 -1.36 6.25
N LEU A 89 -4.70 -0.67 5.39
CA LEU A 89 -5.21 -0.12 4.13
C LEU A 89 -4.52 -0.81 2.95
N VAL A 90 -5.30 -1.30 1.99
CA VAL A 90 -4.80 -1.72 0.68
C VAL A 90 -5.33 -0.76 -0.37
N LEU A 91 -4.44 -0.11 -1.10
CA LEU A 91 -4.75 0.76 -2.22
C LEU A 91 -4.49 -0.01 -3.53
N ALA A 92 -5.52 -0.16 -4.34
CA ALA A 92 -5.45 -0.95 -5.58
C ALA A 92 -6.25 -0.28 -6.70
N SER A 93 -6.30 -0.93 -7.85
CA SER A 93 -7.06 -0.47 -9.01
C SER A 93 -8.20 -1.43 -9.33
N ASN A 94 -9.30 -0.90 -9.83
CA ASN A 94 -10.36 -1.66 -10.48
C ASN A 94 -10.23 -1.66 -12.02
N VAL A 95 -9.14 -1.09 -12.53
CA VAL A 95 -8.85 -0.93 -13.96
C VAL A 95 -7.62 -1.74 -14.34
N ASP A 96 -7.77 -2.71 -15.24
CA ASP A 96 -6.68 -3.62 -15.64
C ASP A 96 -5.51 -2.88 -16.28
N ALA A 97 -5.80 -1.86 -17.10
CA ALA A 97 -4.79 -1.14 -17.86
C ALA A 97 -3.87 -0.26 -16.99
N SER A 98 -4.29 0.10 -15.77
CA SER A 98 -3.50 1.04 -14.95
C SER A 98 -3.88 0.98 -13.48
N PHE A 99 -2.89 1.01 -12.61
CA PHE A 99 -3.08 1.40 -11.23
C PHE A 99 -3.46 2.88 -11.18
N CYS A 100 -2.58 3.75 -11.72
CA CYS A 100 -2.83 5.19 -11.87
C CYS A 100 -1.87 5.77 -12.91
N ALA A 101 -2.39 6.45 -13.93
CA ALA A 101 -1.61 7.04 -15.03
C ALA A 101 -0.92 8.38 -14.65
N GLY A 102 -1.08 8.87 -13.42
CA GLY A 102 -0.56 10.16 -12.96
C GLY A 102 -1.58 11.29 -13.07
N ALA A 103 -1.12 12.50 -13.35
CA ALA A 103 -1.98 13.67 -13.44
C ALA A 103 -3.01 13.57 -14.58
N ASP A 104 -4.23 14.04 -14.35
CA ASP A 104 -5.21 14.22 -15.41
C ASP A 104 -4.86 15.46 -16.24
N LEU A 105 -4.03 15.25 -17.28
CA LEU A 105 -3.52 16.34 -18.13
C LEU A 105 -4.64 17.06 -18.87
N LYS A 106 -5.77 16.40 -19.17
CA LYS A 106 -6.91 17.04 -19.83
C LYS A 106 -7.56 18.05 -18.89
N GLU A 107 -7.77 17.68 -17.64
CA GLU A 107 -8.29 18.60 -16.62
C GLU A 107 -7.28 19.71 -16.32
N ARG A 108 -6.00 19.37 -16.18
CA ARG A 108 -4.94 20.37 -15.89
C ARG A 108 -4.74 21.40 -16.99
N ALA A 109 -5.00 21.07 -18.24
CA ALA A 109 -4.93 22.02 -19.35
C ALA A 109 -5.91 23.21 -19.20
N THR A 110 -6.94 23.05 -18.35
CA THR A 110 -7.93 24.11 -18.08
C THR A 110 -7.61 24.93 -16.82
N PHE A 111 -6.54 24.59 -16.08
CA PHE A 111 -6.21 25.21 -14.82
C PHE A 111 -5.53 26.56 -15.03
N THR A 112 -5.97 27.55 -14.26
CA THR A 112 -5.21 28.78 -14.02
C THR A 112 -3.97 28.47 -13.17
N LYS A 113 -3.07 29.46 -13.02
CA LYS A 113 -1.95 29.34 -12.09
C LYS A 113 -2.43 29.08 -10.66
N GLN A 114 -3.46 29.80 -10.23
CA GLN A 114 -4.04 29.65 -8.89
C GLN A 114 -4.67 28.26 -8.70
N ASP A 115 -5.40 27.74 -9.70
CA ASP A 115 -5.93 26.36 -9.68
C ASP A 115 -4.82 25.32 -9.54
N THR A 116 -3.72 25.51 -10.27
CA THR A 116 -2.55 24.61 -10.22
C THR A 116 -1.92 24.61 -8.83
N GLU A 117 -1.71 25.77 -8.22
CA GLU A 117 -1.14 25.91 -6.88
C GLU A 117 -2.05 25.25 -5.82
N ALA A 118 -3.36 25.52 -5.87
CA ALA A 118 -4.34 24.95 -4.96
C ALA A 118 -4.41 23.41 -5.11
N PHE A 119 -4.45 22.91 -6.35
CA PHE A 119 -4.47 21.47 -6.62
C PHE A 119 -3.21 20.76 -6.12
N LEU A 120 -2.02 21.33 -6.35
CA LEU A 120 -0.76 20.77 -5.88
C LEU A 120 -0.66 20.79 -4.35
N ALA A 121 -1.15 21.83 -3.71
CA ALA A 121 -1.20 21.90 -2.25
C ALA A 121 -2.08 20.79 -1.68
N GLN A 122 -3.30 20.62 -2.22
CA GLN A 122 -4.20 19.55 -1.82
C GLN A 122 -3.63 18.16 -2.09
N LEU A 123 -3.02 17.94 -3.26
CA LEU A 123 -2.39 16.69 -3.64
C LEU A 123 -1.28 16.29 -2.65
N ARG A 124 -0.39 17.24 -2.34
CA ARG A 124 0.70 17.03 -1.38
C ARG A 124 0.17 16.74 0.01
N GLN A 125 -0.84 17.46 0.47
CA GLN A 125 -1.46 17.24 1.77
C GLN A 125 -2.11 15.86 1.85
N THR A 126 -2.89 15.45 0.84
CA THR A 126 -3.52 14.13 0.78
C THR A 126 -2.48 13.01 0.82
N PHE A 127 -1.37 13.18 0.07
CA PHE A 127 -0.30 12.21 0.03
C PHE A 127 0.49 12.16 1.34
N ALA A 128 0.72 13.31 1.99
CA ALA A 128 1.32 13.36 3.32
C ALA A 128 0.42 12.68 4.35
N ASN A 129 -0.89 12.94 4.34
CA ASN A 129 -1.83 12.28 5.24
C ASN A 129 -1.84 10.76 5.06
N LEU A 130 -1.72 10.25 3.82
CA LEU A 130 -1.58 8.81 3.55
C LEU A 130 -0.29 8.23 4.13
N ASP A 131 0.82 8.93 3.96
CA ASP A 131 2.14 8.52 4.44
C ASP A 131 2.19 8.49 5.99
N GLU A 132 1.47 9.40 6.65
CA GLU A 132 1.40 9.55 8.10
C GLU A 132 0.39 8.61 8.78
N LEU A 133 -0.35 7.78 8.05
CA LEU A 133 -1.29 6.84 8.67
C LEU A 133 -0.59 5.91 9.65
N GLN A 134 -1.15 5.78 10.84
CA GLN A 134 -0.60 4.97 11.94
C GLN A 134 -0.98 3.48 11.83
N ILE A 135 -1.35 3.04 10.64
CA ILE A 135 -1.67 1.65 10.32
C ILE A 135 -0.85 1.20 9.11
N PRO A 136 -0.63 -0.10 8.93
CA PRO A 136 0.00 -0.63 7.72
C PRO A 136 -0.77 -0.24 6.46
N THR A 137 -0.05 0.29 5.46
CA THR A 137 -0.60 0.66 4.16
C THR A 137 0.14 -0.06 3.04
N ILE A 138 -0.57 -0.59 2.06
CA ILE A 138 -0.02 -1.42 0.98
C ILE A 138 -0.59 -0.94 -0.35
N SER A 139 0.27 -0.67 -1.34
CA SER A 139 -0.17 -0.48 -2.74
C SER A 139 -0.03 -1.78 -3.52
N ALA A 140 -1.12 -2.17 -4.19
CA ALA A 140 -1.21 -3.33 -5.08
C ALA A 140 -1.16 -2.88 -6.54
N ILE A 141 -0.03 -3.07 -7.22
CA ILE A 141 0.22 -2.56 -8.57
C ILE A 141 0.40 -3.72 -9.53
N SER A 142 -0.65 -4.03 -10.28
CA SER A 142 -0.65 -5.09 -11.29
C SER A 142 -0.26 -4.62 -12.70
N SER A 143 -0.31 -3.31 -12.94
CA SER A 143 -0.14 -2.71 -14.25
C SER A 143 0.61 -1.38 -14.16
N MET A 144 0.16 -0.35 -14.85
CA MET A 144 0.90 0.89 -14.98
C MET A 144 0.69 1.84 -13.79
N ALA A 145 1.80 2.35 -13.20
CA ALA A 145 1.80 3.45 -12.23
C ALA A 145 2.85 4.49 -12.63
N LEU A 146 2.43 5.63 -13.18
CA LEU A 146 3.32 6.64 -13.71
C LEU A 146 3.11 8.00 -13.07
N GLY A 147 4.18 8.78 -12.94
CA GLY A 147 4.14 10.13 -12.38
C GLY A 147 3.46 10.17 -11.02
N GLY A 148 2.47 11.03 -10.85
CA GLY A 148 1.66 11.10 -9.63
C GLY A 148 1.07 9.77 -9.19
N GLY A 149 0.89 8.80 -10.09
CA GLY A 149 0.44 7.44 -9.75
C GLY A 149 1.51 6.63 -9.03
N LEU A 150 2.77 6.75 -9.43
CA LEU A 150 3.88 6.18 -8.66
C LEU A 150 4.10 6.97 -7.38
N GLU A 151 4.00 8.31 -7.40
CA GLU A 151 4.10 9.13 -6.19
C GLU A 151 3.06 8.73 -5.13
N LEU A 152 1.81 8.43 -5.56
CA LEU A 152 0.76 7.88 -4.70
C LEU A 152 1.17 6.55 -4.06
N ALA A 153 1.73 5.63 -4.86
CA ALA A 153 2.18 4.34 -4.37
C ALA A 153 3.39 4.47 -3.41
N LEU A 154 4.25 5.46 -3.60
CA LEU A 154 5.38 5.75 -2.71
C LEU A 154 4.95 6.27 -1.34
N CYS A 155 3.70 6.72 -1.18
CA CYS A 155 3.14 7.14 0.11
C CYS A 155 2.61 5.97 0.95
N THR A 156 2.53 4.77 0.41
CA THR A 156 2.21 3.58 1.22
C THR A 156 3.47 2.96 1.81
N LYS A 157 3.34 2.35 2.99
CA LYS A 157 4.49 1.73 3.69
C LYS A 157 5.07 0.56 2.90
N LEU A 158 4.21 -0.26 2.30
CA LEU A 158 4.61 -1.44 1.52
C LEU A 158 3.99 -1.42 0.11
N ARG A 159 4.61 -2.12 -0.82
CA ARG A 159 4.19 -2.22 -2.22
C ARG A 159 4.33 -3.66 -2.70
N VAL A 160 3.29 -4.14 -3.37
CA VAL A 160 3.24 -5.45 -4.03
C VAL A 160 3.05 -5.22 -5.52
N PHE A 161 3.99 -5.67 -6.33
CA PHE A 161 3.96 -5.47 -7.78
C PHE A 161 3.72 -6.79 -8.51
N GLY A 162 2.94 -6.73 -9.60
CA GLY A 162 2.96 -7.79 -10.61
C GLY A 162 4.23 -7.71 -11.44
N SER A 163 4.75 -8.86 -11.88
CA SER A 163 5.95 -8.92 -12.74
C SER A 163 5.79 -8.12 -14.04
N THR A 164 4.57 -8.00 -14.52
CA THR A 164 4.20 -7.25 -15.75
C THR A 164 3.89 -5.78 -15.50
N SER A 165 3.95 -5.30 -14.27
CA SER A 165 3.72 -3.88 -13.97
C SER A 165 4.82 -2.99 -14.55
N ILE A 166 4.47 -1.74 -14.83
CA ILE A 166 5.39 -0.72 -15.37
C ILE A 166 5.24 0.54 -14.53
N VAL A 167 6.35 1.01 -13.95
CA VAL A 167 6.35 2.19 -13.09
C VAL A 167 7.43 3.19 -13.51
N GLY A 168 7.24 4.47 -13.19
CA GLY A 168 8.22 5.51 -13.51
C GLY A 168 7.75 6.92 -13.18
N LEU A 169 8.68 7.86 -13.23
CA LEU A 169 8.45 9.29 -13.04
C LEU A 169 8.86 10.06 -14.31
N PRO A 170 7.98 10.10 -15.34
CA PRO A 170 8.33 10.67 -16.65
C PRO A 170 8.11 12.18 -16.74
N GLU A 171 7.96 12.90 -15.65
CA GLU A 171 7.56 14.31 -15.59
C GLU A 171 8.51 15.23 -16.35
N THR A 172 9.82 14.93 -16.36
CA THR A 172 10.82 15.73 -17.09
C THR A 172 10.58 15.73 -18.60
N ARG A 173 9.92 14.69 -19.15
CA ARG A 173 9.51 14.63 -20.56
C ARG A 173 8.35 15.59 -20.88
N LEU A 174 7.73 16.17 -19.85
CA LEU A 174 6.67 17.19 -19.95
C LEU A 174 7.17 18.56 -19.49
N ALA A 175 8.50 18.76 -19.36
CA ALA A 175 9.14 19.97 -18.86
C ALA A 175 8.69 20.40 -17.43
N ILE A 176 8.31 19.42 -16.62
CA ILE A 176 7.98 19.58 -15.18
C ILE A 176 8.76 18.55 -14.35
N ILE A 177 8.61 18.59 -13.04
CA ILE A 177 9.22 17.62 -12.12
C ILE A 177 8.14 16.84 -11.38
N PRO A 178 8.44 15.66 -10.78
CA PRO A 178 7.55 15.01 -9.84
C PRO A 178 7.20 15.97 -8.70
N GLY A 179 5.92 16.26 -8.54
CA GLY A 179 5.47 17.37 -7.69
C GLY A 179 4.76 16.94 -6.40
N ALA A 180 4.59 15.62 -6.17
CA ALA A 180 3.86 15.09 -5.04
C ALA A 180 4.71 14.15 -4.15
N GLY A 181 6.03 14.30 -4.18
CA GLY A 181 6.96 13.63 -3.27
C GLY A 181 7.88 12.60 -3.92
N GLY A 182 7.78 12.37 -5.22
CA GLY A 182 8.67 11.44 -5.93
C GLY A 182 10.14 11.79 -5.80
N THR A 183 10.47 13.09 -5.77
CA THR A 183 11.85 13.59 -5.68
C THR A 183 12.54 13.31 -4.35
N TYR A 184 11.81 13.00 -3.27
CA TYR A 184 12.40 12.66 -1.98
C TYR A 184 12.03 11.25 -1.48
N ARG A 185 10.83 10.70 -1.83
CA ARG A 185 10.47 9.33 -1.43
C ARG A 185 11.20 8.27 -2.25
N LEU A 186 11.33 8.48 -3.57
CA LEU A 186 12.03 7.52 -4.42
C LEU A 186 13.51 7.37 -4.01
N PRO A 187 14.31 8.46 -3.83
CA PRO A 187 15.69 8.35 -3.38
C PRO A 187 15.88 7.66 -2.02
N ARG A 188 14.92 7.80 -1.10
CA ARG A 188 14.96 7.10 0.20
C ARG A 188 14.85 5.59 0.05
N LEU A 189 14.14 5.10 -0.96
CA LEU A 189 13.92 3.68 -1.20
C LEU A 189 15.05 3.03 -2.00
N ILE A 190 15.45 3.65 -3.12
CA ILE A 190 16.36 3.01 -4.09
C ILE A 190 17.74 3.67 -4.16
N GLY A 191 17.98 4.68 -3.33
CA GLY A 191 19.19 5.49 -3.34
C GLY A 191 19.19 6.59 -4.40
N LYS A 192 19.97 7.65 -4.12
CA LYS A 192 19.98 8.89 -4.91
C LYS A 192 20.28 8.67 -6.40
N ASN A 193 21.31 7.88 -6.71
CA ASN A 193 21.76 7.74 -8.10
C ASN A 193 20.74 6.99 -8.98
N ARG A 194 20.12 5.93 -8.46
CA ARG A 194 19.06 5.20 -9.18
C ARG A 194 17.82 6.07 -9.38
N ALA A 195 17.46 6.86 -8.37
CA ALA A 195 16.35 7.79 -8.47
C ALA A 195 16.62 8.91 -9.48
N LEU A 196 17.85 9.46 -9.53
CA LEU A 196 18.27 10.43 -10.54
C LEU A 196 18.14 9.85 -11.96
N ASP A 197 18.61 8.62 -12.18
CA ASP A 197 18.47 7.95 -13.48
C ASP A 197 16.99 7.87 -13.90
N MET A 198 16.10 7.37 -13.03
CA MET A 198 14.68 7.26 -13.36
C MET A 198 14.00 8.61 -13.60
N ILE A 199 14.31 9.64 -12.78
CA ILE A 199 13.67 10.95 -12.87
C ILE A 199 14.19 11.76 -14.06
N LEU A 200 15.52 11.83 -14.26
CA LEU A 200 16.11 12.66 -15.30
C LEU A 200 15.86 12.08 -16.69
N THR A 201 15.93 10.77 -16.83
CA THR A 201 15.63 10.11 -18.11
C THR A 201 14.14 9.95 -18.37
N GLY A 202 13.31 10.02 -17.32
CA GLY A 202 11.88 9.69 -17.41
C GLY A 202 11.62 8.23 -17.82
N ARG A 203 12.63 7.33 -17.66
CA ARG A 203 12.50 5.94 -18.05
C ARG A 203 11.50 5.20 -17.16
N ARG A 204 10.94 4.15 -17.70
CA ARG A 204 10.04 3.24 -17.01
C ARG A 204 10.80 1.97 -16.65
N VAL A 205 10.44 1.38 -15.52
CA VAL A 205 10.99 0.11 -15.06
C VAL A 205 9.87 -0.92 -14.95
N SER A 206 10.21 -2.18 -15.25
CA SER A 206 9.29 -3.31 -15.05
C SER A 206 9.12 -3.64 -13.56
N GLY A 207 8.07 -4.41 -13.21
CA GLY A 207 7.88 -4.89 -11.85
C GLY A 207 9.08 -5.70 -11.34
N ALA A 208 9.70 -6.51 -12.20
CA ALA A 208 10.89 -7.29 -11.86
C ALA A 208 12.10 -6.39 -11.59
N GLU A 209 12.34 -5.37 -12.43
CA GLU A 209 13.41 -4.39 -12.19
C GLU A 209 13.12 -3.57 -10.94
N ALA A 210 11.89 -3.14 -10.71
CA ALA A 210 11.47 -2.42 -9.52
C ALA A 210 11.73 -3.23 -8.23
N TYR A 211 11.50 -4.54 -8.25
CA TYR A 211 11.83 -5.44 -7.15
C TYR A 211 13.34 -5.49 -6.91
N PHE A 212 14.14 -5.66 -7.96
CA PHE A 212 15.60 -5.65 -7.87
C PHE A 212 16.15 -4.31 -7.33
N LEU A 213 15.52 -3.21 -7.68
CA LEU A 213 15.89 -1.87 -7.18
C LEU A 213 15.48 -1.63 -5.71
N GLY A 214 14.63 -2.47 -5.12
CA GLY A 214 14.07 -2.27 -3.78
C GLY A 214 12.84 -1.33 -3.75
N LEU A 215 12.22 -1.08 -4.90
CA LEU A 215 11.06 -0.20 -5.01
C LEU A 215 9.77 -0.89 -4.54
N CYS A 216 9.69 -2.20 -4.59
CA CYS A 216 8.58 -2.97 -4.03
C CYS A 216 9.07 -4.09 -3.10
N ASN A 217 8.18 -4.51 -2.20
CA ASN A 217 8.48 -5.47 -1.13
C ASN A 217 8.20 -6.92 -1.54
N ARG A 218 7.22 -7.12 -2.43
CA ARG A 218 6.86 -8.43 -2.98
C ARG A 218 6.61 -8.33 -4.47
N LEU A 219 7.11 -9.30 -5.21
CA LEU A 219 6.85 -9.47 -6.64
C LEU A 219 5.92 -10.66 -6.83
N VAL A 220 4.83 -10.46 -7.55
CA VAL A 220 3.86 -11.49 -7.91
C VAL A 220 4.09 -11.84 -9.37
N GLU A 221 4.47 -13.09 -9.62
CA GLU A 221 4.62 -13.55 -11.00
C GLU A 221 3.26 -13.54 -11.71
N VAL A 222 3.20 -12.88 -12.84
CA VAL A 222 2.02 -12.82 -13.73
C VAL A 222 2.42 -13.38 -15.07
N THR A 223 1.79 -14.48 -15.47
CA THR A 223 2.08 -15.12 -16.76
C THR A 223 1.46 -14.32 -17.92
N PRO A 224 1.97 -14.47 -19.14
CA PRO A 224 1.35 -13.84 -20.32
C PRO A 224 -0.12 -14.22 -20.51
N GLU A 225 -0.49 -15.47 -20.14
CA GLU A 225 -1.87 -15.93 -20.19
C GLU A 225 -2.76 -15.20 -19.19
N GLU A 226 -2.32 -15.04 -17.93
CA GLU A 226 -3.04 -14.29 -16.89
C GLU A 226 -3.14 -12.79 -17.26
N GLN A 227 -2.10 -12.23 -17.86
CA GLN A 227 -2.12 -10.85 -18.33
C GLN A 227 -3.13 -10.63 -19.48
N GLY A 228 -3.32 -11.63 -20.34
CA GLY A 228 -4.26 -11.59 -21.45
C GLY A 228 -5.73 -11.72 -21.03
N LYS A 229 -6.00 -12.19 -19.81
CA LYS A 229 -7.37 -12.38 -19.30
C LYS A 229 -7.82 -11.19 -18.46
N PRO A 230 -8.97 -10.57 -18.76
CA PRO A 230 -9.48 -9.43 -17.99
C PRO A 230 -9.58 -9.73 -16.50
N GLY A 231 -9.00 -8.88 -15.67
CA GLY A 231 -9.05 -8.94 -14.22
C GLY A 231 -8.04 -9.89 -13.57
N GLU A 232 -7.52 -10.91 -14.26
CA GLU A 232 -6.77 -12.02 -13.64
C GLU A 232 -5.47 -11.55 -12.97
N ALA A 233 -4.64 -10.79 -13.68
CA ALA A 233 -3.41 -10.21 -13.12
C ALA A 233 -3.69 -9.27 -11.93
N ARG A 234 -4.72 -8.44 -12.07
CA ARG A 234 -5.14 -7.48 -11.04
C ARG A 234 -5.62 -8.20 -9.78
N GLU A 235 -6.48 -9.18 -9.91
CA GLU A 235 -7.00 -9.97 -8.79
C GLU A 235 -5.92 -10.80 -8.11
N LYS A 236 -4.94 -11.30 -8.86
CA LYS A 236 -3.80 -12.05 -8.32
C LYS A 236 -2.94 -11.16 -7.43
N VAL A 237 -2.56 -9.97 -7.91
CA VAL A 237 -1.76 -9.01 -7.14
C VAL A 237 -2.54 -8.48 -5.93
N LEU A 238 -3.83 -8.21 -6.08
CA LEU A 238 -4.70 -7.80 -4.98
C LEU A 238 -4.78 -8.89 -3.89
N ARG A 239 -4.97 -10.15 -4.25
CA ARG A 239 -4.98 -11.27 -3.29
C ARG A 239 -3.70 -11.35 -2.48
N GLU A 240 -2.54 -11.25 -3.13
CA GLU A 240 -1.25 -11.28 -2.42
C GLU A 240 -1.07 -10.06 -1.51
N SER A 241 -1.60 -8.91 -1.90
CA SER A 241 -1.59 -7.70 -1.06
C SER A 241 -2.51 -7.83 0.15
N ILE A 242 -3.69 -8.41 -0.02
CA ILE A 242 -4.62 -8.71 1.08
C ILE A 242 -4.01 -9.74 2.03
N LYS A 243 -3.38 -10.79 1.49
CA LYS A 243 -2.68 -11.80 2.30
C LYS A 243 -1.56 -11.17 3.12
N LEU A 244 -0.75 -10.29 2.51
CA LEU A 244 0.26 -9.54 3.26
C LEU A 244 -0.36 -8.69 4.37
N ALA A 245 -1.49 -8.02 4.11
CA ALA A 245 -2.21 -7.25 5.12
C ALA A 245 -2.74 -8.15 6.26
N GLN A 246 -3.25 -9.33 5.93
CA GLN A 246 -3.71 -10.32 6.91
C GLN A 246 -2.56 -10.83 7.78
N ASP A 247 -1.42 -11.21 7.15
CA ASP A 247 -0.22 -11.66 7.85
C ASP A 247 0.26 -10.58 8.86
N ILE A 248 0.28 -9.30 8.44
CA ILE A 248 0.64 -8.18 9.32
C ILE A 248 -0.38 -8.03 10.46
N CYS A 249 -1.68 -8.10 10.15
CA CYS A 249 -2.76 -7.94 11.13
C CYS A 249 -2.84 -9.10 12.16
N GLU A 250 -2.05 -10.16 12.04
CA GLU A 250 -1.85 -11.14 13.11
C GLU A 250 -1.09 -10.53 14.31
N GLY A 251 -0.39 -9.41 14.13
CA GLY A 251 0.27 -8.64 15.18
C GLY A 251 -0.69 -7.74 15.97
N GLY A 252 -0.31 -7.38 17.21
CA GLY A 252 -1.08 -6.43 18.03
C GLY A 252 -1.16 -5.05 17.37
N PRO A 253 -2.37 -4.47 17.22
CA PRO A 253 -2.56 -3.22 16.46
C PRO A 253 -1.72 -2.05 16.99
N ILE A 254 -1.63 -1.88 18.31
CA ILE A 254 -0.81 -0.83 18.91
C ILE A 254 0.68 -1.09 18.64
N ALA A 255 1.13 -2.33 18.78
CA ALA A 255 2.51 -2.70 18.51
C ALA A 255 2.89 -2.45 17.04
N LEU A 256 2.00 -2.73 16.08
CA LEU A 256 2.21 -2.41 14.67
C LEU A 256 2.34 -0.90 14.43
N GLY A 257 1.46 -0.10 15.05
CA GLY A 257 1.53 1.36 14.95
C GLY A 257 2.82 1.93 15.57
N GLN A 258 3.25 1.41 16.70
CA GLN A 258 4.51 1.83 17.33
C GLN A 258 5.74 1.39 16.53
N ALA A 259 5.72 0.17 15.96
CA ALA A 259 6.79 -0.28 15.08
C ALA A 259 6.91 0.61 13.82
N LEU A 260 5.78 1.04 13.23
CA LEU A 260 5.80 2.00 12.13
C LEU A 260 6.46 3.32 12.54
N LYS A 261 6.11 3.87 13.72
CA LYS A 261 6.73 5.11 14.25
C LYS A 261 8.25 4.97 14.48
N ALA A 262 8.67 3.84 15.05
CA ALA A 262 10.10 3.57 15.28
C ALA A 262 10.87 3.51 13.96
N VAL A 263 10.33 2.79 12.97
CA VAL A 263 10.96 2.65 11.66
C VAL A 263 10.93 3.97 10.87
N ASP A 264 9.86 4.74 10.93
CA ASP A 264 9.80 6.07 10.30
C ASP A 264 10.81 7.05 10.94
N GLY A 265 11.11 6.86 12.22
CA GLY A 265 12.10 7.63 12.98
C GLY A 265 13.52 7.03 13.00
N PHE A 266 13.85 6.10 12.11
CA PHE A 266 15.09 5.30 12.16
C PHE A 266 16.39 6.14 12.22
N GLU A 267 16.38 7.36 11.66
CA GLU A 267 17.54 8.27 11.72
C GLU A 267 17.86 8.75 13.14
N ARG A 268 16.87 8.70 14.06
CA ARG A 268 17.06 9.01 15.49
C ARG A 268 17.56 7.80 16.30
N GLY A 269 17.69 6.64 15.67
CA GLY A 269 18.21 5.41 16.29
C GLY A 269 17.43 4.98 17.52
N ALA A 270 18.16 4.67 18.62
CA ALA A 270 17.59 4.16 19.87
C ALA A 270 16.55 5.10 20.53
N GLU A 271 16.61 6.41 20.28
CA GLU A 271 15.64 7.36 20.81
C GLU A 271 14.23 7.07 20.26
N ALA A 272 14.08 6.93 18.92
CA ALA A 272 12.81 6.62 18.30
C ALA A 272 12.28 5.23 18.72
N GLU A 273 13.17 4.24 18.85
CA GLU A 273 12.82 2.90 19.32
C GLU A 273 12.31 2.92 20.75
N ASN A 274 13.01 3.60 21.67
CA ASN A 274 12.61 3.71 23.08
C ASN A 274 11.26 4.41 23.24
N GLU A 275 11.04 5.54 22.55
CA GLU A 275 9.76 6.24 22.56
C GLU A 275 8.61 5.34 22.07
N ALA A 276 8.82 4.63 20.97
CA ALA A 276 7.83 3.72 20.44
C ALA A 276 7.57 2.53 21.35
N TYR A 277 8.63 1.97 21.99
CA TYR A 277 8.52 0.83 22.89
C TYR A 277 7.71 1.15 24.14
N LEU A 278 7.84 2.36 24.71
CA LEU A 278 7.03 2.81 25.84
C LEU A 278 5.53 2.77 25.53
N GLY A 279 5.14 2.99 24.27
CA GLY A 279 3.75 2.92 23.82
C GLY A 279 3.12 1.52 23.84
N VAL A 280 3.89 0.46 24.03
CA VAL A 280 3.39 -0.93 24.05
C VAL A 280 3.50 -1.61 25.43
N VAL A 281 4.32 -1.08 26.33
CA VAL A 281 4.68 -1.76 27.60
C VAL A 281 3.46 -2.08 28.48
N GLU A 282 2.47 -1.20 28.52
CA GLU A 282 1.31 -1.30 29.42
C GLU A 282 0.02 -1.71 28.68
N THR A 283 0.11 -2.16 27.42
CA THR A 283 -1.08 -2.53 26.66
C THR A 283 -1.66 -3.88 27.09
N GLU A 284 -3.00 -3.99 27.07
CA GLU A 284 -3.68 -5.27 27.32
C GLU A 284 -3.21 -6.34 26.32
N ASP A 285 -2.96 -5.95 25.07
CA ASP A 285 -2.51 -6.86 24.02
C ASP A 285 -1.14 -7.46 24.33
N ARG A 286 -0.23 -6.71 24.98
CA ARG A 286 1.06 -7.25 25.43
C ARG A 286 0.87 -8.31 26.53
N PHE A 287 0.00 -8.05 27.51
CA PHE A 287 -0.29 -9.02 28.56
C PHE A 287 -0.98 -10.26 28.00
N GLU A 288 -1.90 -10.09 27.06
CA GLU A 288 -2.54 -11.21 26.33
C GLU A 288 -1.50 -12.03 25.57
N ALA A 289 -0.53 -11.39 24.89
CA ALA A 289 0.52 -12.09 24.17
C ALA A 289 1.38 -12.96 25.11
N LEU A 290 1.79 -12.43 26.26
CA LEU A 290 2.57 -13.17 27.27
C LEU A 290 1.78 -14.35 27.83
N LYS A 291 0.50 -14.14 28.13
CA LYS A 291 -0.40 -15.19 28.61
C LYS A 291 -0.61 -16.28 27.56
N ALA A 292 -0.92 -15.89 26.33
CA ALA A 292 -1.12 -16.82 25.22
C ALA A 292 0.14 -17.65 24.93
N PHE A 293 1.33 -17.02 25.03
CA PHE A 293 2.61 -17.72 24.89
C PHE A 293 2.79 -18.79 25.97
N ALA A 294 2.55 -18.46 27.24
CA ALA A 294 2.64 -19.41 28.36
C ALA A 294 1.62 -20.57 28.20
N GLU A 295 0.44 -20.29 27.70
CA GLU A 295 -0.63 -21.26 27.47
C GLU A 295 -0.52 -22.00 26.12
N LYS A 296 0.50 -21.69 25.30
CA LYS A 296 0.72 -22.28 23.95
C LYS A 296 -0.50 -22.16 23.02
N ARG A 297 -1.23 -21.07 23.08
CA ARG A 297 -2.35 -20.73 22.19
C ARG A 297 -2.09 -19.49 21.35
N LYS A 298 -2.92 -19.24 20.34
CA LYS A 298 -2.90 -17.97 19.61
C LYS A 298 -3.41 -16.84 20.52
N PRO A 299 -2.75 -15.65 20.50
CA PRO A 299 -3.27 -14.48 21.18
C PRO A 299 -4.50 -13.92 20.46
N SER A 300 -5.33 -13.16 21.19
CA SER A 300 -6.48 -12.44 20.67
C SER A 300 -6.33 -10.96 20.94
N PHE A 301 -5.78 -10.22 19.99
CA PHE A 301 -5.50 -8.80 20.13
C PHE A 301 -6.74 -7.94 19.90
N LYS A 302 -6.90 -6.91 20.72
CA LYS A 302 -8.05 -5.99 20.71
C LYS A 302 -7.68 -4.56 20.36
N GLY A 303 -6.37 -4.21 20.37
CA GLY A 303 -5.88 -2.87 20.10
C GLY A 303 -6.02 -1.93 21.30
N ARG A 304 -5.82 -2.42 22.51
CA ARG A 304 -5.92 -1.65 23.75
C ARG A 304 -4.96 -2.14 24.83
#